data_5671953a3aa95303c214093b2364652c
#
_entry.id   5671953a3aa95303c214093b2364652c
#
_cell.length_a   1.000
_cell.length_b   1.000
_cell.length_c   1.000
_cell.angle_alpha   90.00
_cell.angle_beta   90.00
_cell.angle_gamma   90.00
#
_symmetry.space_group_name_H-M   'P 1'
#
loop_
_entity.id
_entity.type
_entity.pdbx_description
1 polymer ?
#
loop_
_entity_poly.entity_id
_entity_poly.type
_entity_poly.pdbx_seq_one_letter_code
_entity_poly.pdbx_strand_id
1 'polypeptide(L)'
;MHACRWGRAGHYLGISLGHFLLSASLLPTIGEELFWHLGLALANLNLAIYVCYTARTLRFEAEMEKVYAELFLPLRTSRPDFRKLISSSVASVVSLHPGECYCVAGVTTSHHRLALLISGSCSVSSPRLESLGNILPSQFLDSPEYEAAQGRGPLEEPKQRLFQVTITALETSRILVWQREGLEYLLAREPMINAVFAALISRDVCQKLTLLQCERKLGKN
;
A
#
# COMPACT_ATOMS: atom_id res chain seq x y z
N MET A 1 6.56 13.07 11.24
CA MET A 1 7.74 13.03 10.33
C MET A 1 7.82 14.20 9.34
N HIS A 2 6.73 14.84 8.94
CA HIS A 2 6.74 15.97 7.99
C HIS A 2 7.42 17.24 8.53
N ALA A 3 7.22 17.61 9.80
CA ALA A 3 7.83 18.79 10.42
C ALA A 3 9.38 18.79 10.36
N CYS A 4 10.00 17.62 10.52
CA CYS A 4 11.46 17.48 10.52
C CYS A 4 12.09 17.63 9.11
N ARG A 5 11.33 17.39 8.06
CA ARG A 5 11.77 17.55 6.65
C ARG A 5 11.71 19.00 6.21
N TRP A 6 10.68 19.73 6.60
CA TRP A 6 10.54 21.17 6.36
C TRP A 6 11.58 21.98 7.13
N GLY A 7 11.85 21.60 8.39
CA GLY A 7 12.90 22.23 9.18
C GLY A 7 14.28 22.15 8.52
N ARG A 8 14.65 21.01 7.94
CA ARG A 8 15.94 20.84 7.25
C ARG A 8 16.04 21.65 5.95
N ALA A 9 15.00 21.67 5.13
CA ALA A 9 14.97 22.48 3.91
C ALA A 9 15.08 23.98 4.21
N GLY A 10 14.36 24.47 5.24
CA GLY A 10 14.45 25.85 5.71
C GLY A 10 15.84 26.20 6.28
N HIS A 11 16.48 25.27 6.99
CA HIS A 11 17.86 25.46 7.48
C HIS A 11 18.89 25.62 6.35
N TYR A 12 18.82 24.76 5.33
CA TYR A 12 19.74 24.87 4.17
C TYR A 12 19.53 26.16 3.38
N LEU A 13 18.29 26.58 3.22
CA LEU A 13 17.94 27.82 2.54
C LEU A 13 18.44 29.05 3.35
N GLY A 14 18.25 29.03 4.66
CA GLY A 14 18.70 30.07 5.57
C GLY A 14 20.23 30.20 5.61
N ILE A 15 20.95 29.08 5.66
CA ILE A 15 22.42 29.06 5.64
C ILE A 15 22.94 29.59 4.30
N SER A 16 22.37 29.17 3.17
CA SER A 16 22.79 29.62 1.84
C SER A 16 22.54 31.11 1.64
N LEU A 17 21.40 31.63 2.07
CA LEU A 17 21.06 33.04 1.99
C LEU A 17 21.94 33.88 2.90
N GLY A 18 22.22 33.40 4.13
CA GLY A 18 23.15 34.05 5.07
C GLY A 18 24.57 34.15 4.54
N HIS A 19 25.08 33.07 3.93
CA HIS A 19 26.38 33.06 3.28
C HIS A 19 26.45 34.04 2.09
N PHE A 20 25.41 34.07 1.26
CA PHE A 20 25.32 35.00 0.12
C PHE A 20 25.33 36.46 0.58
N LEU A 21 24.53 36.81 1.59
CA LEU A 21 24.47 38.17 2.13
C LEU A 21 25.77 38.59 2.82
N LEU A 22 26.44 37.68 3.54
CA LEU A 22 27.71 37.94 4.21
C LEU A 22 28.86 38.16 3.17
N SER A 23 28.88 37.33 2.13
CA SER A 23 29.88 37.46 1.05
C SER A 23 29.67 38.71 0.23
N ALA A 24 28.46 39.08 -0.09
CA ALA A 24 28.12 40.29 -0.82
C ALA A 24 28.49 41.58 -0.05
N SER A 25 28.58 41.52 1.30
CA SER A 25 28.92 42.69 2.13
C SER A 25 30.40 42.83 2.42
N LEU A 26 31.25 41.80 2.17
CA LEU A 26 32.63 41.76 2.61
C LEU A 26 33.68 41.91 1.50
N LEU A 27 33.33 41.92 0.20
CA LEU A 27 34.34 41.89 -0.89
C LEU A 27 34.07 42.86 -2.03
N PRO A 28 35.06 43.72 -2.36
CA PRO A 28 35.00 44.59 -3.53
C PRO A 28 35.56 43.97 -4.83
N THR A 29 35.98 42.71 -4.84
CA THR A 29 36.46 41.98 -6.04
C THR A 29 35.38 41.12 -6.64
N ILE A 30 34.55 41.71 -7.46
CA ILE A 30 33.16 41.39 -7.71
C ILE A 30 32.94 40.33 -8.82
N GLY A 31 33.93 39.82 -9.53
CA GLY A 31 33.68 39.01 -10.72
C GLY A 31 33.48 37.51 -10.43
N GLU A 32 34.52 36.83 -9.97
CA GLU A 32 34.50 35.35 -9.87
C GLU A 32 33.75 34.83 -8.66
N GLU A 33 33.84 35.47 -7.51
CA GLU A 33 33.21 35.03 -6.29
C GLU A 33 31.67 35.16 -6.33
N LEU A 34 31.19 36.26 -6.94
CA LEU A 34 29.75 36.45 -7.15
C LEU A 34 29.16 35.34 -8.03
N PHE A 35 29.92 34.91 -9.06
CA PHE A 35 29.50 33.83 -9.95
C PHE A 35 29.35 32.49 -9.18
N TRP A 36 30.34 32.16 -8.32
CA TRP A 36 30.28 30.95 -7.50
C TRP A 36 29.14 30.98 -6.48
N HIS A 37 28.92 32.11 -5.83
CA HIS A 37 27.83 32.26 -4.85
C HIS A 37 26.44 32.20 -5.52
N LEU A 38 26.31 32.78 -6.71
CA LEU A 38 25.08 32.69 -7.50
C LEU A 38 24.81 31.24 -7.93
N GLY A 39 25.84 30.53 -8.39
CA GLY A 39 25.73 29.11 -8.75
C GLY A 39 25.29 28.24 -7.57
N LEU A 40 25.91 28.48 -6.40
CA LEU A 40 25.55 27.76 -5.18
C LEU A 40 24.10 28.08 -4.71
N ALA A 41 23.70 29.34 -4.80
CA ALA A 41 22.36 29.77 -4.47
C ALA A 41 21.29 29.11 -5.39
N LEU A 42 21.55 29.05 -6.69
CA LEU A 42 20.70 28.38 -7.68
C LEU A 42 20.62 26.86 -7.43
N ALA A 43 21.76 26.21 -7.11
CA ALA A 43 21.77 24.79 -6.78
C ALA A 43 20.93 24.50 -5.53
N ASN A 44 21.07 25.30 -4.47
CA ASN A 44 20.27 25.16 -3.25
C ASN A 44 18.79 25.47 -3.48
N LEU A 45 18.46 26.46 -4.31
CA LEU A 45 17.09 26.75 -4.70
C LEU A 45 16.45 25.57 -5.45
N ASN A 46 17.18 24.99 -6.43
CA ASN A 46 16.71 23.79 -7.13
C ASN A 46 16.47 22.63 -6.17
N LEU A 47 17.39 22.39 -5.22
CA LEU A 47 17.24 21.36 -4.20
C LEU A 47 16.01 21.63 -3.31
N ALA A 48 15.81 22.88 -2.91
CA ALA A 48 14.63 23.27 -2.11
C ALA A 48 13.32 23.06 -2.89
N ILE A 49 13.26 23.47 -4.15
CA ILE A 49 12.11 23.24 -5.03
C ILE A 49 11.85 21.74 -5.20
N TYR A 50 12.89 20.94 -5.43
CA TYR A 50 12.78 19.48 -5.54
C TYR A 50 12.25 18.87 -4.25
N VAL A 51 12.78 19.27 -3.09
CA VAL A 51 12.29 18.79 -1.77
C VAL A 51 10.85 19.21 -1.52
N CYS A 52 10.48 20.46 -1.85
CA CYS A 52 9.10 20.93 -1.73
C CYS A 52 8.14 20.18 -2.69
N TYR A 53 8.58 19.92 -3.91
CA TYR A 53 7.79 19.17 -4.89
C TYR A 53 7.58 17.71 -4.45
N THR A 54 8.63 17.04 -3.98
CA THR A 54 8.55 15.65 -3.48
C THR A 54 7.87 15.55 -2.11
N ALA A 55 7.86 16.63 -1.32
CA ALA A 55 7.19 16.71 -0.02
C ALA A 55 5.71 17.07 -0.14
N ARG A 56 5.19 17.36 -1.34
CA ARG A 56 3.74 17.58 -1.51
C ARG A 56 2.99 16.41 -0.91
N THR A 57 2.07 16.72 -0.01
CA THR A 57 1.21 15.70 0.62
C THR A 57 0.32 15.11 -0.46
N LEU A 58 0.67 13.91 -0.91
CA LEU A 58 -0.21 13.12 -1.75
C LEU A 58 -1.50 12.87 -0.96
N ARG A 59 -2.61 13.41 -1.43
CA ARG A 59 -3.93 13.11 -0.88
C ARG A 59 -4.53 11.98 -1.70
N PHE A 60 -5.09 11.00 -1.02
CA PHE A 60 -5.85 9.92 -1.63
C PHE A 60 -7.35 10.22 -1.47
N GLU A 61 -8.20 9.51 -2.22
CA GLU A 61 -9.63 9.47 -1.98
C GLU A 61 -9.90 9.07 -0.51
N ALA A 62 -10.98 9.56 0.09
CA ALA A 62 -11.24 9.41 1.53
C ALA A 62 -11.20 7.94 2.00
N GLU A 63 -11.73 7.01 1.19
CA GLU A 63 -11.69 5.58 1.50
C GLU A 63 -10.27 5.00 1.42
N MET A 64 -9.48 5.39 0.41
CA MET A 64 -8.07 4.99 0.29
C MET A 64 -7.20 5.61 1.39
N GLU A 65 -7.52 6.81 1.83
CA GLU A 65 -6.84 7.45 2.96
C GLU A 65 -7.07 6.66 4.25
N LYS A 66 -8.28 6.13 4.46
CA LYS A 66 -8.61 5.26 5.58
C LYS A 66 -7.81 3.95 5.52
N VAL A 67 -7.79 3.28 4.38
CA VAL A 67 -6.97 2.07 4.15
C VAL A 67 -5.49 2.34 4.43
N TYR A 68 -4.96 3.47 3.92
CA TYR A 68 -3.58 3.87 4.20
C TYR A 68 -3.32 4.06 5.69
N ALA A 69 -4.21 4.76 6.39
CA ALA A 69 -4.06 5.06 7.82
C ALA A 69 -4.14 3.79 8.69
N GLU A 70 -5.01 2.84 8.35
CA GLU A 70 -5.22 1.63 9.14
C GLU A 70 -4.17 0.53 8.88
N LEU A 71 -3.77 0.34 7.63
CA LEU A 71 -2.90 -0.78 7.24
C LEU A 71 -1.43 -0.36 7.06
N PHE A 72 -1.17 0.72 6.33
CA PHE A 72 0.17 1.06 5.86
C PHE A 72 0.91 2.05 6.77
N LEU A 73 0.18 2.99 7.38
CA LEU A 73 0.79 3.98 8.27
C LEU A 73 1.45 3.37 9.51
N PRO A 74 0.85 2.35 10.19
CA PRO A 74 1.50 1.67 11.32
C PRO A 74 2.83 1.00 10.96
N LEU A 75 2.95 0.52 9.72
CA LEU A 75 4.17 -0.07 9.16
C LEU A 75 5.14 0.97 8.58
N ARG A 76 4.90 2.26 8.86
CA ARG A 76 5.72 3.39 8.39
C ARG A 76 5.91 3.47 6.88
N THR A 77 4.98 2.94 6.12
CA THR A 77 4.98 3.03 4.66
C THR A 77 4.85 4.49 4.23
N SER A 78 5.66 4.90 3.27
CA SER A 78 5.58 6.27 2.75
C SER A 78 4.36 6.42 1.81
N ARG A 79 3.79 7.63 1.73
CA ARG A 79 2.70 7.91 0.78
C ARG A 79 3.07 7.65 -0.69
N PRO A 80 4.27 7.99 -1.17
CA PRO A 80 4.70 7.61 -2.50
C PRO A 80 4.72 6.11 -2.76
N ASP A 81 5.13 5.29 -1.77
CA ASP A 81 5.14 3.84 -1.92
C ASP A 81 3.73 3.26 -1.95
N PHE A 82 2.83 3.76 -1.10
CA PHE A 82 1.42 3.38 -1.17
C PHE A 82 0.79 3.77 -2.52
N ARG A 83 1.15 4.95 -3.08
CA ARG A 83 0.68 5.34 -4.42
C ARG A 83 1.12 4.36 -5.52
N LYS A 84 2.32 3.77 -5.42
CA LYS A 84 2.75 2.73 -6.36
C LYS A 84 1.85 1.51 -6.30
N LEU A 85 1.45 1.07 -5.08
CA LEU A 85 0.56 -0.06 -4.85
C LEU A 85 -0.86 0.14 -5.41
N ILE A 86 -1.40 1.35 -5.33
CA ILE A 86 -2.74 1.68 -5.84
C ILE A 86 -2.74 2.25 -7.27
N SER A 87 -1.60 2.23 -7.93
CA SER A 87 -1.47 2.70 -9.31
C SER A 87 -2.33 1.85 -10.26
N SER A 88 -2.97 2.50 -11.21
CA SER A 88 -3.81 1.82 -12.24
C SER A 88 -3.07 0.79 -13.08
N SER A 89 -1.73 0.81 -13.08
CA SER A 89 -0.90 -0.22 -13.72
C SER A 89 -0.79 -1.52 -12.90
N VAL A 90 -1.11 -1.48 -11.60
CA VAL A 90 -0.94 -2.62 -10.67
C VAL A 90 -2.27 -3.03 -10.05
N ALA A 91 -3.16 -2.07 -9.80
CA ALA A 91 -4.41 -2.28 -9.10
C ALA A 91 -5.60 -1.61 -9.79
N SER A 92 -6.79 -2.14 -9.57
CA SER A 92 -8.06 -1.57 -10.01
C SER A 92 -9.08 -1.58 -8.88
N VAL A 93 -9.96 -0.59 -8.85
CA VAL A 93 -11.09 -0.57 -7.91
C VAL A 93 -12.31 -1.13 -8.61
N VAL A 94 -12.95 -2.11 -7.98
CA VAL A 94 -14.16 -2.78 -8.48
C VAL A 94 -15.26 -2.62 -7.44
N SER A 95 -16.48 -2.35 -7.89
CA SER A 95 -17.66 -2.30 -7.03
C SER A 95 -18.46 -3.59 -7.19
N LEU A 96 -18.88 -4.16 -6.06
CA LEU A 96 -19.77 -5.33 -6.00
C LEU A 96 -21.13 -4.87 -5.48
N HIS A 97 -22.19 -5.32 -6.14
CA HIS A 97 -23.55 -5.12 -5.68
C HIS A 97 -23.95 -6.12 -4.58
N PRO A 98 -24.94 -5.80 -3.73
CA PRO A 98 -25.45 -6.74 -2.75
C PRO A 98 -25.87 -8.06 -3.39
N GLY A 99 -25.41 -9.19 -2.83
CA GLY A 99 -25.62 -10.54 -3.39
C GLY A 99 -24.67 -10.96 -4.51
N GLU A 100 -23.81 -10.07 -4.99
CA GLU A 100 -22.82 -10.41 -6.00
C GLU A 100 -21.65 -11.19 -5.38
N CYS A 101 -21.22 -12.27 -6.05
CA CYS A 101 -20.13 -13.11 -5.59
C CYS A 101 -18.79 -12.62 -6.13
N TYR A 102 -17.83 -12.36 -5.24
CA TYR A 102 -16.43 -12.16 -5.60
C TYR A 102 -15.79 -13.43 -6.13
N CYS A 103 -16.04 -14.55 -5.46
CA CYS A 103 -15.60 -15.89 -5.85
C CYS A 103 -16.60 -16.95 -5.40
N VAL A 104 -16.58 -18.08 -6.11
CA VAL A 104 -17.42 -19.26 -5.82
C VAL A 104 -16.51 -20.46 -5.57
N ALA A 105 -16.76 -21.15 -4.44
CA ALA A 105 -16.02 -22.35 -4.04
C ALA A 105 -16.08 -23.43 -5.12
N GLY A 106 -14.95 -24.02 -5.47
CA GLY A 106 -14.83 -25.07 -6.47
C GLY A 106 -15.02 -24.65 -7.92
N VAL A 107 -15.23 -23.35 -8.21
CA VAL A 107 -15.47 -22.83 -9.56
C VAL A 107 -14.44 -21.75 -9.93
N THR A 108 -14.26 -20.76 -9.08
CA THR A 108 -13.37 -19.63 -9.35
C THR A 108 -11.92 -19.99 -9.09
N THR A 109 -11.02 -19.60 -10.01
CA THR A 109 -9.57 -19.79 -9.84
C THR A 109 -8.96 -18.74 -8.93
N SER A 110 -8.08 -19.16 -8.00
CA SER A 110 -7.58 -18.30 -6.92
C SER A 110 -6.23 -17.64 -7.19
N HIS A 111 -5.55 -17.95 -8.31
CA HIS A 111 -4.13 -17.61 -8.47
C HIS A 111 -3.85 -16.32 -9.26
N HIS A 112 -4.85 -15.65 -9.80
CA HIS A 112 -4.63 -14.51 -10.70
C HIS A 112 -4.70 -13.14 -10.04
N ARG A 113 -5.25 -13.06 -8.84
CA ARG A 113 -5.54 -11.77 -8.20
C ARG A 113 -5.44 -11.84 -6.68
N LEU A 114 -5.32 -10.67 -6.08
CA LEU A 114 -5.48 -10.46 -4.64
C LEU A 114 -6.41 -9.26 -4.45
N ALA A 115 -7.32 -9.32 -3.50
CA ALA A 115 -8.28 -8.27 -3.26
C ALA A 115 -8.34 -7.82 -1.78
N LEU A 116 -8.54 -6.52 -1.59
CA LEU A 116 -8.72 -5.87 -0.30
C LEU A 116 -10.07 -5.17 -0.27
N LEU A 117 -10.86 -5.36 0.77
CA LEU A 117 -12.11 -4.65 0.96
C LEU A 117 -11.83 -3.21 1.42
N ILE A 118 -12.29 -2.23 0.64
CA ILE A 118 -12.15 -0.81 0.92
C ILE A 118 -13.32 -0.32 1.77
N SER A 119 -14.55 -0.64 1.33
CA SER A 119 -15.80 -0.28 1.98
C SER A 119 -16.87 -1.33 1.74
N GLY A 120 -17.87 -1.38 2.61
CA GLY A 120 -18.91 -2.41 2.60
C GLY A 120 -18.57 -3.61 3.47
N SER A 121 -19.29 -4.72 3.26
CA SER A 121 -19.07 -5.98 3.97
C SER A 121 -19.36 -7.18 3.09
N CYS A 122 -18.59 -8.26 3.27
CA CYS A 122 -18.75 -9.50 2.53
C CYS A 122 -18.91 -10.68 3.49
N SER A 123 -19.81 -11.61 3.17
CA SER A 123 -19.93 -12.88 3.88
C SER A 123 -19.03 -13.94 3.26
N VAL A 124 -18.48 -14.79 4.10
CA VAL A 124 -17.69 -15.95 3.69
C VAL A 124 -18.44 -17.22 4.05
N SER A 125 -18.67 -18.08 3.09
CA SER A 125 -19.30 -19.38 3.26
C SER A 125 -18.46 -20.50 2.64
N SER A 126 -18.61 -21.72 3.13
CA SER A 126 -17.94 -22.90 2.59
C SER A 126 -18.97 -23.99 2.33
N PRO A 127 -18.76 -24.90 1.36
CA PRO A 127 -19.62 -26.06 1.14
C PRO A 127 -19.82 -26.95 2.37
N ARG A 128 -18.91 -26.85 3.36
CA ARG A 128 -18.95 -27.62 4.62
C ARG A 128 -19.55 -26.87 5.80
N LEU A 129 -19.56 -25.52 5.74
CA LEU A 129 -20.01 -24.63 6.81
C LEU A 129 -20.76 -23.48 6.16
N GLU A 130 -22.02 -23.28 6.55
CA GLU A 130 -22.89 -22.25 5.96
C GLU A 130 -22.34 -20.82 6.13
N SER A 131 -21.63 -20.57 7.22
CA SER A 131 -20.99 -19.28 7.47
C SER A 131 -19.64 -19.48 8.15
N LEU A 132 -18.62 -18.79 7.64
CA LEU A 132 -17.28 -18.69 8.22
C LEU A 132 -16.99 -17.29 8.79
N GLY A 133 -18.01 -16.41 8.82
CA GLY A 133 -17.89 -15.03 9.28
C GLY A 133 -17.96 -14.00 8.15
N ASN A 134 -17.71 -12.75 8.52
CA ASN A 134 -17.78 -11.61 7.61
C ASN A 134 -16.40 -10.96 7.46
N ILE A 135 -16.12 -10.48 6.24
CA ILE A 135 -14.96 -9.64 5.93
C ILE A 135 -15.41 -8.20 6.05
N LEU A 136 -14.65 -7.41 6.79
CA LEU A 136 -14.87 -6.00 7.05
C LEU A 136 -13.88 -5.12 6.25
N PRO A 137 -14.12 -3.81 6.14
CA PRO A 137 -13.18 -2.89 5.50
C PRO A 137 -11.76 -3.02 6.06
N SER A 138 -10.77 -2.80 5.20
CA SER A 138 -9.35 -2.97 5.49
C SER A 138 -8.90 -4.42 5.76
N GLN A 139 -9.69 -5.42 5.35
CA GLN A 139 -9.31 -6.84 5.35
C GLN A 139 -9.19 -7.37 3.93
N PHE A 140 -8.27 -8.31 3.71
CA PHE A 140 -8.15 -8.98 2.41
C PHE A 140 -9.27 -10.00 2.22
N LEU A 141 -9.69 -10.22 0.97
CA LEU A 141 -10.69 -11.23 0.66
C LEU A 141 -10.07 -12.63 0.58
N ASP A 142 -8.92 -12.73 -0.04
CA ASP A 142 -8.29 -13.98 -0.52
C ASP A 142 -6.83 -14.14 -0.06
N SER A 143 -6.45 -13.54 1.08
CA SER A 143 -5.10 -13.67 1.64
C SER A 143 -4.64 -15.10 1.89
N PRO A 144 -5.49 -16.06 2.38
CA PRO A 144 -5.04 -17.44 2.58
C PRO A 144 -4.69 -18.15 1.27
N GLU A 145 -5.48 -17.91 0.23
CA GLU A 145 -5.25 -18.48 -1.10
C GLU A 145 -4.00 -17.89 -1.75
N TYR A 146 -3.80 -16.58 -1.57
CA TYR A 146 -2.61 -15.89 -2.08
C TYR A 146 -1.34 -16.42 -1.41
N GLU A 147 -1.30 -16.54 -0.08
CA GLU A 147 -0.15 -17.07 0.67
C GLU A 147 0.12 -18.52 0.30
N ALA A 148 -0.93 -19.36 0.22
CA ALA A 148 -0.79 -20.76 -0.18
C ALA A 148 -0.25 -20.94 -1.60
N ALA A 149 -0.35 -19.93 -2.45
CA ALA A 149 0.20 -19.93 -3.80
C ALA A 149 1.68 -19.49 -3.85
N GLN A 150 2.15 -18.70 -2.86
CA GLN A 150 3.54 -18.25 -2.78
C GLN A 150 4.51 -19.31 -2.24
N GLY A 151 4.04 -20.19 -1.35
CA GLY A 151 4.88 -21.18 -0.65
C GLY A 151 5.44 -22.33 -1.50
N ARG A 152 5.41 -22.23 -2.84
CA ARG A 152 5.88 -23.27 -3.74
C ARG A 152 7.12 -22.88 -4.51
N GLY A 153 8.04 -23.85 -4.63
CA GLY A 153 9.25 -23.69 -5.43
C GLY A 153 8.92 -23.60 -6.94
N PRO A 154 9.85 -23.05 -7.74
CA PRO A 154 9.69 -22.80 -9.19
C PRO A 154 9.51 -24.06 -10.05
N LEU A 155 9.56 -25.25 -9.47
CA LEU A 155 9.47 -26.54 -10.16
C LEU A 155 8.08 -27.21 -10.09
N GLU A 156 7.12 -26.66 -9.34
CA GLU A 156 5.76 -27.18 -9.34
C GLU A 156 4.92 -26.43 -10.36
N GLU A 157 4.36 -27.13 -11.34
CA GLU A 157 3.38 -26.56 -12.27
C GLU A 157 2.25 -25.85 -11.52
N PRO A 158 1.78 -24.68 -11.99
CA PRO A 158 0.67 -23.95 -11.37
C PRO A 158 -0.61 -24.78 -11.54
N LYS A 159 -0.83 -25.76 -10.66
CA LYS A 159 -2.15 -26.41 -10.60
C LYS A 159 -3.18 -25.30 -10.33
N GLN A 160 -4.10 -25.12 -11.25
CA GLN A 160 -5.21 -24.19 -11.10
C GLN A 160 -5.94 -24.52 -9.79
N ARG A 161 -5.65 -23.73 -8.75
CA ARG A 161 -6.35 -23.88 -7.48
C ARG A 161 -7.65 -23.13 -7.56
N LEU A 162 -8.70 -23.81 -7.17
CA LEU A 162 -10.03 -23.23 -7.02
C LEU A 162 -10.17 -22.70 -5.60
N PHE A 163 -10.93 -21.64 -5.44
CA PHE A 163 -11.32 -21.15 -4.11
C PHE A 163 -12.01 -22.24 -3.33
N GLN A 164 -11.71 -22.32 -2.02
CA GLN A 164 -12.36 -23.27 -1.10
C GLN A 164 -13.59 -22.65 -0.42
N VAL A 165 -13.78 -21.35 -0.61
CA VAL A 165 -14.85 -20.55 -0.01
C VAL A 165 -15.58 -19.76 -1.08
N THR A 166 -16.85 -19.45 -0.82
CA THR A 166 -17.63 -18.48 -1.58
C THR A 166 -17.68 -17.18 -0.79
N ILE A 167 -17.36 -16.08 -1.46
CA ILE A 167 -17.38 -14.73 -0.85
C ILE A 167 -18.44 -13.92 -1.59
N THR A 168 -19.44 -13.45 -0.84
CA THR A 168 -20.60 -12.72 -1.38
C THR A 168 -20.73 -11.37 -0.69
N ALA A 169 -20.92 -10.30 -1.45
CA ALA A 169 -21.17 -8.98 -0.92
C ALA A 169 -22.52 -8.91 -0.21
N LEU A 170 -22.53 -8.47 1.06
CA LEU A 170 -23.76 -8.25 1.84
C LEU A 170 -24.42 -6.91 1.50
N GLU A 171 -23.62 -5.95 1.16
CA GLU A 171 -24.03 -4.59 0.80
C GLU A 171 -23.16 -4.10 -0.37
N THR A 172 -23.46 -2.91 -0.91
CA THR A 172 -22.60 -2.31 -1.94
C THR A 172 -21.18 -2.17 -1.41
N SER A 173 -20.28 -2.95 -1.96
CA SER A 173 -18.91 -3.08 -1.49
C SER A 173 -17.91 -2.62 -2.55
N ARG A 174 -16.88 -1.90 -2.14
CA ARG A 174 -15.76 -1.51 -3.02
C ARG A 174 -14.52 -2.31 -2.64
N ILE A 175 -13.89 -2.91 -3.62
CA ILE A 175 -12.69 -3.72 -3.45
C ILE A 175 -11.54 -3.17 -4.30
N LEU A 176 -10.34 -3.19 -3.74
CA LEU A 176 -9.09 -2.94 -4.46
C LEU A 176 -8.52 -4.28 -4.90
N VAL A 177 -8.42 -4.48 -6.20
CA VAL A 177 -7.96 -5.73 -6.80
C VAL A 177 -6.61 -5.51 -7.44
N TRP A 178 -5.61 -6.26 -6.99
CA TRP A 178 -4.30 -6.35 -7.63
C TRP A 178 -4.26 -7.53 -8.59
N GLN A 179 -3.79 -7.28 -9.80
CA GLN A 179 -3.41 -8.35 -10.71
C GLN A 179 -2.08 -8.92 -10.25
N ARG A 180 -2.01 -10.25 -10.11
CA ARG A 180 -0.87 -10.93 -9.50
C ARG A 180 0.45 -10.60 -10.19
N GLU A 181 0.50 -10.66 -11.51
CA GLU A 181 1.71 -10.38 -12.29
C GLU A 181 2.24 -8.96 -12.05
N GLY A 182 1.35 -7.96 -12.09
CA GLY A 182 1.71 -6.56 -11.84
C GLY A 182 2.17 -6.32 -10.40
N LEU A 183 1.52 -6.98 -9.44
CA LEU A 183 1.89 -6.90 -8.03
C LEU A 183 3.25 -7.57 -7.78
N GLU A 184 3.48 -8.78 -8.25
CA GLU A 184 4.74 -9.50 -8.09
C GLU A 184 5.91 -8.75 -8.73
N TYR A 185 5.70 -8.16 -9.91
CA TYR A 185 6.70 -7.30 -10.55
C TYR A 185 7.06 -6.09 -9.68
N LEU A 186 6.05 -5.42 -9.10
CA LEU A 186 6.28 -4.28 -8.21
C LEU A 186 7.04 -4.71 -6.95
N LEU A 187 6.61 -5.81 -6.30
CA LEU A 187 7.20 -6.32 -5.08
C LEU A 187 8.67 -6.77 -5.29
N ALA A 188 8.98 -7.32 -6.45
CA ALA A 188 10.35 -7.71 -6.81
C ALA A 188 11.29 -6.49 -6.97
N ARG A 189 10.77 -5.35 -7.45
CA ARG A 189 11.54 -4.10 -7.62
C ARG A 189 11.70 -3.29 -6.35
N GLU A 190 10.77 -3.39 -5.42
CA GLU A 190 10.66 -2.52 -4.25
C GLU A 190 10.69 -3.36 -2.95
N PRO A 191 11.89 -3.74 -2.45
CA PRO A 191 12.02 -4.64 -1.29
C PRO A 191 11.31 -4.15 -0.03
N MET A 192 11.26 -2.82 0.20
CA MET A 192 10.56 -2.24 1.34
C MET A 192 9.05 -2.43 1.23
N ILE A 193 8.49 -2.26 0.03
CA ILE A 193 7.06 -2.48 -0.22
C ILE A 193 6.75 -3.97 -0.06
N ASN A 194 7.61 -4.85 -0.55
CA ASN A 194 7.48 -6.30 -0.40
C ASN A 194 7.42 -6.72 1.07
N ALA A 195 8.35 -6.24 1.90
CA ALA A 195 8.37 -6.55 3.32
C ALA A 195 7.09 -6.09 4.05
N VAL A 196 6.61 -4.88 3.76
CA VAL A 196 5.36 -4.35 4.30
C VAL A 196 4.17 -5.21 3.86
N PHE A 197 4.11 -5.54 2.58
CA PHE A 197 3.02 -6.30 2.00
C PHE A 197 2.96 -7.73 2.56
N ALA A 198 4.09 -8.40 2.67
CA ALA A 198 4.20 -9.71 3.32
C ALA A 198 3.73 -9.68 4.79
N ALA A 199 4.12 -8.64 5.55
CA ALA A 199 3.66 -8.47 6.93
C ALA A 199 2.14 -8.26 7.02
N LEU A 200 1.53 -7.51 6.10
CA LEU A 200 0.08 -7.31 6.04
C LEU A 200 -0.67 -8.61 5.75
N ILE A 201 -0.24 -9.36 4.74
CA ILE A 201 -0.84 -10.65 4.37
C ILE A 201 -0.73 -11.63 5.52
N SER A 202 0.46 -11.81 6.09
CA SER A 202 0.68 -12.74 7.21
C SER A 202 -0.19 -12.39 8.42
N ARG A 203 -0.33 -11.09 8.74
CA ARG A 203 -1.20 -10.62 9.82
C ARG A 203 -2.67 -10.97 9.56
N ASP A 204 -3.15 -10.72 8.35
CA ASP A 204 -4.54 -11.00 7.97
C ASP A 204 -4.84 -12.51 8.00
N VAL A 205 -3.95 -13.34 7.48
CA VAL A 205 -4.05 -14.81 7.54
C VAL A 205 -4.11 -15.29 9.00
N CYS A 206 -3.20 -14.80 9.87
CA CYS A 206 -3.21 -15.16 11.28
C CYS A 206 -4.52 -14.77 11.98
N GLN A 207 -5.06 -13.60 11.70
CA GLN A 207 -6.35 -13.16 12.25
C GLN A 207 -7.50 -14.08 11.83
N LYS A 208 -7.58 -14.44 10.54
CA LYS A 208 -8.59 -15.36 10.02
C LYS A 208 -8.48 -16.76 10.65
N LEU A 209 -7.28 -17.29 10.79
CA LEU A 209 -7.05 -18.58 11.44
C LEU A 209 -7.47 -18.57 12.91
N THR A 210 -7.18 -17.49 13.63
CA THR A 210 -7.57 -17.35 15.04
C THR A 210 -9.09 -17.33 15.20
N LEU A 211 -9.80 -16.60 14.34
CA LEU A 211 -11.27 -16.56 14.35
C LEU A 211 -11.87 -17.94 14.10
N LEU A 212 -11.38 -18.67 13.09
CA LEU A 212 -11.83 -20.04 12.81
C LEU A 212 -11.57 -21.03 13.96
N GLN A 213 -10.46 -20.85 14.69
CA GLN A 213 -10.17 -21.67 15.88
C GLN A 213 -11.09 -21.35 17.05
N CYS A 214 -11.44 -20.09 17.24
CA CYS A 214 -12.40 -19.69 18.29
C CYS A 214 -13.80 -20.25 18.01
N GLU A 215 -14.29 -20.15 16.78
CA GLU A 215 -15.59 -20.68 16.39
C GLU A 215 -15.66 -22.20 16.56
N ARG A 216 -14.61 -22.94 16.18
CA ARG A 216 -14.52 -24.40 16.40
C ARG A 216 -14.59 -24.80 17.88
N LYS A 217 -14.06 -23.97 18.77
CA LYS A 217 -14.10 -24.22 20.22
C LYS A 217 -15.50 -23.95 20.78
N LEU A 218 -16.17 -22.91 20.31
CA LEU A 218 -17.51 -22.53 20.74
C LEU A 218 -18.60 -23.53 20.22
N GLY A 219 -18.44 -24.05 19.02
CA GLY A 219 -19.38 -25.02 18.42
C GLY A 219 -19.20 -26.45 18.93
N LYS A 220 -18.27 -26.73 19.86
CA LYS A 220 -18.07 -28.05 20.50
C LYS A 220 -18.67 -28.13 21.93
N ASN A 221 -19.23 -27.06 22.45
CA ASN A 221 -19.98 -27.02 23.69
C ASN A 221 -21.48 -26.97 23.41
#